data_6fca0a8c8b897e1252850fd9c7bfbfa7
#
_entry.id   6fca0a8c8b897e1252850fd9c7bfbfa7
#
_cell.length_a   1.000
_cell.length_b   1.000
_cell.length_c   1.000
_cell.angle_alpha   90.00
_cell.angle_beta   90.00
_cell.angle_gamma   90.00
#
_symmetry.space_group_name_H-M   'P 1'
#
loop_
_entity.id
_entity.type
_entity.pdbx_description
1 polymer ?
#
loop_
_entity_poly.entity_id
_entity_poly.type
_entity_poly.pdbx_seq_one_letter_code
_entity_poly.pdbx_strand_id
1 'polypeptide(L)'
;MGNKLKSITIADNEPYLRQISVDVDIATDSDLKNDIKILEQYCKENEVMAMAAIQLGIPKRLVYLKNTNLDIINKIQTDSTTDEEQNYNEARVLINPVIIKREGLTEYWEACASCLDNCGRVLRPYKIDLEYYDIEGNKHSETFEGFESTVLSHEMDHLDGTLHIDIAEEVLMLSRDERKAWRQAHGYKIYCEVGEYDLLKQKQTKKKVLK
;
A
#
# COMPACT_ATOMS: atom_id res chain seq x y z
N MET A 1 -9.76 -12.29 -28.31
CA MET A 1 -8.98 -11.24 -27.63
C MET A 1 -9.46 -11.25 -26.18
N GLY A 2 -8.67 -11.79 -25.24
CA GLY A 2 -9.03 -11.77 -23.83
C GLY A 2 -9.07 -10.33 -23.34
N ASN A 3 -10.12 -9.93 -22.61
CA ASN A 3 -10.15 -8.64 -21.96
C ASN A 3 -8.96 -8.56 -20.99
N LYS A 4 -8.05 -7.61 -21.23
CA LYS A 4 -6.96 -7.35 -20.29
C LYS A 4 -7.58 -6.88 -18.98
N LEU A 5 -7.26 -7.54 -17.88
CA LEU A 5 -7.72 -7.16 -16.55
C LEU A 5 -7.26 -5.73 -16.25
N LYS A 6 -8.14 -4.89 -15.72
CA LYS A 6 -7.85 -3.51 -15.34
C LYS A 6 -8.20 -3.29 -13.88
N SER A 7 -7.44 -2.45 -13.22
CA SER A 7 -7.82 -1.96 -11.90
C SER A 7 -9.05 -1.04 -12.00
N ILE A 8 -9.91 -1.12 -11.01
CA ILE A 8 -11.07 -0.24 -10.86
C ILE A 8 -10.57 1.13 -10.40
N THR A 9 -11.07 2.19 -11.02
CA THR A 9 -10.75 3.56 -10.64
C THR A 9 -11.99 4.26 -10.05
N ILE A 10 -11.76 5.40 -9.39
CA ILE A 10 -12.84 6.27 -8.91
C ILE A 10 -13.77 6.75 -10.04
N ALA A 11 -13.28 6.82 -11.28
CA ALA A 11 -14.10 7.15 -12.44
C ALA A 11 -14.92 5.96 -12.94
N ASP A 12 -14.45 4.72 -12.70
CA ASP A 12 -15.18 3.51 -13.11
C ASP A 12 -16.28 3.15 -12.11
N ASN A 13 -15.92 3.00 -10.83
CA ASN A 13 -16.86 2.61 -9.77
C ASN A 13 -16.30 2.97 -8.37
N GLU A 14 -16.36 4.24 -8.01
CA GLU A 14 -15.92 4.68 -6.67
C GLU A 14 -16.70 4.00 -5.53
N PRO A 15 -18.03 3.83 -5.57
CA PRO A 15 -18.78 3.15 -4.51
C PRO A 15 -18.28 1.72 -4.25
N TYR A 16 -17.77 1.03 -5.27
CA TYR A 16 -17.19 -0.29 -5.11
C TYR A 16 -15.87 -0.24 -4.30
N LEU A 17 -15.01 0.72 -4.60
CA LEU A 17 -13.75 0.93 -3.89
C LEU A 17 -13.94 1.37 -2.42
N ARG A 18 -15.14 1.83 -2.07
CA ARG A 18 -15.53 2.23 -0.71
C ARG A 18 -16.10 1.09 0.14
N GLN A 19 -16.19 -0.11 -0.41
CA GLN A 19 -16.66 -1.27 0.34
C GLN A 19 -15.59 -1.74 1.31
N ILE A 20 -16.03 -2.24 2.46
CA ILE A 20 -15.14 -2.94 3.40
C ILE A 20 -14.95 -4.36 2.86
N SER A 21 -13.71 -4.75 2.66
CA SER A 21 -13.33 -6.10 2.24
C SER A 21 -13.63 -7.11 3.33
N VAL A 22 -14.10 -8.28 2.95
CA VAL A 22 -14.48 -9.34 3.89
C VAL A 22 -13.29 -10.26 4.21
N ASP A 23 -13.29 -10.80 5.42
CA ASP A 23 -12.31 -11.81 5.81
C ASP A 23 -12.49 -13.08 4.99
N VAL A 24 -11.39 -13.75 4.71
CA VAL A 24 -11.32 -15.01 3.98
C VAL A 24 -11.29 -16.18 4.96
N ASP A 25 -12.15 -17.14 4.77
CA ASP A 25 -11.99 -18.48 5.37
C ASP A 25 -11.06 -19.32 4.48
N ILE A 26 -9.79 -19.40 4.86
CA ILE A 26 -8.75 -20.08 4.06
C ILE A 26 -9.07 -21.55 3.82
N ALA A 27 -9.77 -22.21 4.74
CA ALA A 27 -10.10 -23.62 4.65
C ALA A 27 -11.28 -23.93 3.69
N THR A 28 -12.23 -23.00 3.57
CA THR A 28 -13.51 -23.24 2.89
C THR A 28 -13.74 -22.38 1.65
N ASP A 29 -12.98 -21.30 1.46
CA ASP A 29 -13.12 -20.43 0.29
C ASP A 29 -12.55 -21.10 -0.98
N SER A 30 -13.43 -21.67 -1.79
CA SER A 30 -13.09 -22.39 -3.03
C SER A 30 -12.43 -21.49 -4.08
N ASP A 31 -12.67 -20.19 -4.05
CA ASP A 31 -12.19 -19.23 -5.05
C ASP A 31 -10.85 -18.60 -4.67
N LEU A 32 -10.41 -18.74 -3.40
CA LEU A 32 -9.23 -18.08 -2.86
C LEU A 32 -7.98 -18.25 -3.72
N LYS A 33 -7.68 -19.49 -4.15
CA LYS A 33 -6.51 -19.78 -4.99
C LYS A 33 -6.57 -19.06 -6.35
N ASN A 34 -7.76 -18.96 -6.92
CA ASN A 34 -7.97 -18.25 -8.17
C ASN A 34 -7.85 -16.73 -7.99
N ASP A 35 -8.39 -16.20 -6.91
CA ASP A 35 -8.31 -14.77 -6.57
C ASP A 35 -6.86 -14.32 -6.34
N ILE A 36 -6.09 -15.11 -5.59
CA ILE A 36 -4.66 -14.87 -5.40
C ILE A 36 -3.92 -14.88 -6.74
N LYS A 37 -4.19 -15.87 -7.59
CA LYS A 37 -3.57 -15.98 -8.91
C LYS A 37 -3.88 -14.76 -9.79
N ILE A 38 -5.12 -14.27 -9.78
CA ILE A 38 -5.54 -13.07 -10.51
C ILE A 38 -4.76 -11.85 -10.01
N LEU A 39 -4.69 -11.69 -8.69
CA LEU A 39 -3.99 -10.58 -8.04
C LEU A 39 -2.49 -10.58 -8.37
N GLU A 40 -1.84 -11.72 -8.21
CA GLU A 40 -0.40 -11.89 -8.52
C GLU A 40 -0.11 -11.65 -10.00
N GLN A 41 -0.91 -12.24 -10.89
CA GLN A 41 -0.74 -12.08 -12.33
C GLN A 41 -0.86 -10.61 -12.72
N TYR A 42 -1.90 -9.92 -12.25
CA TYR A 42 -2.08 -8.49 -12.54
C TYR A 42 -0.90 -7.66 -12.06
N CYS A 43 -0.48 -7.85 -10.80
CA CYS A 43 0.61 -7.09 -10.21
C CYS A 43 1.95 -7.34 -10.93
N LYS A 44 2.21 -8.58 -11.33
CA LYS A 44 3.41 -8.96 -12.09
C LYS A 44 3.41 -8.35 -13.50
N GLU A 45 2.28 -8.42 -14.22
CA GLU A 45 2.16 -7.89 -15.59
C GLU A 45 2.23 -6.34 -15.65
N ASN A 46 1.85 -5.66 -14.58
CA ASN A 46 1.81 -4.21 -14.50
C ASN A 46 2.90 -3.61 -13.58
N GLU A 47 3.85 -4.44 -13.12
CA GLU A 47 4.98 -4.05 -12.26
C GLU A 47 4.54 -3.31 -10.98
N VAL A 48 3.42 -3.75 -10.38
CA VAL A 48 2.86 -3.17 -9.18
C VAL A 48 3.62 -3.66 -7.95
N MET A 49 3.98 -2.76 -7.04
CA MET A 49 4.70 -3.11 -5.81
C MET A 49 3.78 -3.64 -4.71
N ALA A 50 2.60 -3.07 -4.59
CA ALA A 50 1.57 -3.53 -3.65
C ALA A 50 0.17 -3.23 -4.20
N MET A 51 -0.83 -4.04 -3.84
CA MET A 51 -2.20 -3.86 -4.26
C MET A 51 -3.18 -4.62 -3.38
N ALA A 52 -4.23 -3.96 -2.97
CA ALA A 52 -5.39 -4.60 -2.35
C ALA A 52 -6.32 -5.21 -3.41
N ALA A 53 -6.79 -6.43 -3.19
CA ALA A 53 -7.58 -7.19 -4.15
C ALA A 53 -8.89 -6.51 -4.57
N ILE A 54 -9.47 -5.68 -3.70
CA ILE A 54 -10.69 -4.90 -4.02
C ILE A 54 -10.50 -4.00 -5.24
N GLN A 55 -9.28 -3.53 -5.51
CA GLN A 55 -8.98 -2.73 -6.70
C GLN A 55 -9.12 -3.52 -8.00
N LEU A 56 -9.17 -4.85 -7.93
CA LEU A 56 -9.40 -5.76 -9.06
C LEU A 56 -10.80 -6.37 -9.07
N GLY A 57 -11.71 -5.89 -8.21
CA GLY A 57 -13.06 -6.44 -8.12
C GLY A 57 -13.19 -7.66 -7.21
N ILE A 58 -12.20 -7.92 -6.36
CA ILE A 58 -12.20 -9.01 -5.39
C ILE A 58 -12.35 -8.41 -3.98
N PRO A 59 -13.57 -8.39 -3.39
CA PRO A 59 -13.85 -7.69 -2.15
C PRO A 59 -13.44 -8.53 -0.92
N LYS A 60 -12.25 -9.13 -0.98
CA LYS A 60 -11.66 -9.96 0.07
C LYS A 60 -10.44 -9.26 0.68
N ARG A 61 -10.16 -9.54 1.95
CA ARG A 61 -8.98 -9.00 2.64
C ARG A 61 -7.70 -9.71 2.18
N LEU A 62 -7.27 -9.35 0.97
CA LEU A 62 -6.05 -9.83 0.32
C LEU A 62 -5.20 -8.64 -0.10
N VAL A 63 -3.91 -8.67 0.23
CA VAL A 63 -2.92 -7.67 -0.19
C VAL A 63 -1.74 -8.36 -0.83
N TYR A 64 -1.47 -8.04 -2.09
CA TYR A 64 -0.21 -8.38 -2.75
C TYR A 64 0.87 -7.41 -2.28
N LEU A 65 2.02 -7.93 -1.93
CA LEU A 65 3.19 -7.14 -1.53
C LEU A 65 4.45 -7.69 -2.19
N LYS A 66 5.18 -6.82 -2.86
CA LYS A 66 6.55 -7.03 -3.30
C LYS A 66 7.47 -6.22 -2.39
N ASN A 67 8.72 -6.60 -2.24
CA ASN A 67 9.68 -5.83 -1.45
C ASN A 67 9.74 -4.37 -1.94
N THR A 68 9.43 -3.41 -1.05
CA THR A 68 9.33 -1.99 -1.36
C THR A 68 10.38 -1.14 -0.65
N ASN A 69 11.38 -1.77 -0.02
CA ASN A 69 12.45 -1.04 0.65
C ASN A 69 13.20 -0.13 -0.33
N LEU A 70 13.12 1.18 -0.09
CA LEU A 70 13.71 2.21 -0.97
C LEU A 70 15.23 2.10 -1.08
N ASP A 71 15.90 1.68 -0.02
CA ASP A 71 17.36 1.52 -0.03
C ASP A 71 17.77 0.38 -0.95
N ILE A 72 17.01 -0.72 -0.94
CA ILE A 72 17.19 -1.85 -1.86
C ILE A 72 16.87 -1.41 -3.29
N ILE A 73 15.75 -0.72 -3.50
CA ILE A 73 15.36 -0.20 -4.82
C ILE A 73 16.44 0.73 -5.38
N ASN A 74 16.98 1.62 -4.56
CA ASN A 74 18.02 2.55 -5.00
C ASN A 74 19.33 1.82 -5.32
N LYS A 75 19.70 0.80 -4.54
CA LYS A 75 20.90 -0.04 -4.79
C LYS A 75 20.75 -0.84 -6.09
N ILE A 76 19.61 -1.48 -6.32
CA ILE A 76 19.36 -2.28 -7.53
C ILE A 76 19.42 -1.40 -8.79
N GLN A 77 18.99 -0.15 -8.72
CA GLN A 77 19.11 0.79 -9.85
C GLN A 77 20.54 1.21 -10.17
N THR A 78 21.48 1.03 -9.20
CA THR A 78 22.87 1.43 -9.35
C THR A 78 23.84 0.27 -9.56
N ASP A 79 23.47 -0.95 -9.13
CA ASP A 79 24.37 -2.13 -9.18
C ASP A 79 23.58 -3.41 -9.52
N SER A 80 23.78 -3.94 -10.70
CA SER A 80 22.91 -4.92 -11.36
C SER A 80 23.15 -6.39 -11.01
N THR A 81 23.87 -6.74 -9.91
CA THR A 81 24.23 -8.15 -9.63
C THR A 81 24.44 -8.45 -8.15
N THR A 82 23.40 -8.37 -7.30
CA THR A 82 23.50 -8.80 -5.90
C THR A 82 22.40 -9.77 -5.50
N ASP A 83 22.64 -10.60 -4.48
CA ASP A 83 21.63 -11.47 -3.86
C ASP A 83 20.38 -10.67 -3.35
N GLU A 84 20.55 -9.36 -3.14
CA GLU A 84 19.49 -8.41 -2.81
C GLU A 84 18.47 -8.26 -3.96
N GLU A 85 18.86 -8.48 -5.22
CA GLU A 85 17.95 -8.42 -6.37
C GLU A 85 16.97 -9.60 -6.38
N GLN A 86 17.37 -10.77 -5.88
CA GLN A 86 16.48 -11.93 -5.73
C GLN A 86 15.39 -11.64 -4.68
N ASN A 87 15.77 -11.13 -3.52
CA ASN A 87 14.84 -10.77 -2.44
C ASN A 87 13.87 -9.65 -2.86
N TYR A 88 14.33 -8.69 -3.68
CA TYR A 88 13.48 -7.62 -4.20
C TYR A 88 12.36 -8.15 -5.10
N ASN A 89 12.59 -9.24 -5.82
CA ASN A 89 11.60 -9.84 -6.72
C ASN A 89 10.63 -10.82 -6.02
N GLU A 90 10.89 -11.18 -4.76
CA GLU A 90 9.94 -11.96 -3.98
C GLU A 90 8.67 -11.15 -3.73
N ALA A 91 7.55 -11.77 -4.05
CA ALA A 91 6.23 -11.24 -3.78
C ALA A 91 5.45 -12.24 -2.96
N ARG A 92 4.55 -11.75 -2.11
CA ARG A 92 3.67 -12.57 -1.27
C ARG A 92 2.28 -11.97 -1.22
N VAL A 93 1.30 -12.78 -0.91
CA VAL A 93 -0.06 -12.32 -0.65
C VAL A 93 -0.35 -12.49 0.83
N LEU A 94 -0.72 -11.38 1.46
CA LEU A 94 -1.13 -11.32 2.86
C LEU A 94 -2.64 -11.54 2.91
N ILE A 95 -3.09 -12.56 3.64
CA ILE A 95 -4.50 -12.92 3.79
C ILE A 95 -4.97 -12.46 5.17
N ASN A 96 -6.10 -11.75 5.23
CA ASN A 96 -6.68 -11.18 6.44
C ASN A 96 -5.66 -10.35 7.27
N PRO A 97 -4.93 -9.43 6.64
CA PRO A 97 -3.94 -8.65 7.36
C PRO A 97 -4.61 -7.69 8.36
N VAL A 98 -4.00 -7.58 9.55
CA VAL A 98 -4.44 -6.69 10.64
C VAL A 98 -3.23 -5.94 11.20
N ILE A 99 -3.30 -4.62 11.27
CA ILE A 99 -2.29 -3.81 11.95
C ILE A 99 -2.55 -3.87 13.45
N ILE A 100 -1.57 -4.40 14.20
CA ILE A 100 -1.64 -4.56 15.65
C ILE A 100 -1.11 -3.33 16.37
N LYS A 101 -0.08 -2.68 15.81
CA LYS A 101 0.55 -1.51 16.42
C LYS A 101 1.00 -0.52 15.35
N ARG A 102 0.99 0.76 15.69
CA ARG A 102 1.48 1.87 14.87
C ARG A 102 2.41 2.75 15.70
N GLU A 103 3.59 3.04 15.18
CA GLU A 103 4.59 3.89 15.85
C GLU A 103 5.23 4.87 14.87
N GLY A 104 5.72 5.98 15.43
CA GLY A 104 6.42 7.00 14.66
C GLY A 104 5.51 7.80 13.72
N LEU A 105 6.10 8.66 12.91
CA LEU A 105 5.37 9.51 11.97
C LEU A 105 6.22 9.83 10.74
N THR A 106 5.63 9.61 9.58
CA THR A 106 6.20 9.98 8.27
C THR A 106 5.22 10.78 7.45
N GLU A 107 5.69 11.36 6.36
CA GLU A 107 4.88 12.06 5.37
C GLU A 107 5.34 11.68 3.96
N TYR A 108 4.39 11.38 3.10
CA TYR A 108 4.66 11.12 1.70
C TYR A 108 3.54 11.64 0.79
N TRP A 109 3.90 11.95 -0.45
CA TRP A 109 2.95 12.25 -1.51
C TRP A 109 2.53 10.95 -2.21
N GLU A 110 1.42 10.40 -1.76
CA GLU A 110 0.88 9.14 -2.26
C GLU A 110 0.13 9.32 -3.57
N ALA A 111 0.10 8.29 -4.37
CA ALA A 111 -0.76 8.15 -5.53
C ALA A 111 -1.12 6.68 -5.71
N CYS A 112 -2.29 6.44 -6.24
CA CYS A 112 -2.89 5.13 -6.39
C CYS A 112 -3.40 4.95 -7.81
N ALA A 113 -3.28 3.74 -8.35
CA ALA A 113 -3.84 3.39 -9.66
C ALA A 113 -5.36 3.65 -9.71
N SER A 114 -6.05 3.44 -8.59
CA SER A 114 -7.50 3.67 -8.47
C SER A 114 -7.90 5.14 -8.37
N CYS A 115 -6.99 6.04 -8.02
CA CYS A 115 -7.28 7.46 -7.81
C CYS A 115 -6.86 8.37 -8.98
N LEU A 116 -6.50 7.80 -10.12
CA LEU A 116 -6.10 8.52 -11.33
C LEU A 116 -4.91 9.47 -11.08
N ASP A 117 -5.05 10.74 -11.46
CA ASP A 117 -4.02 11.76 -11.30
C ASP A 117 -4.00 12.45 -9.92
N ASN A 118 -4.86 12.02 -9.00
CA ASN A 118 -4.85 12.56 -7.65
C ASN A 118 -3.61 12.08 -6.88
N CYS A 119 -2.84 13.04 -6.38
CA CYS A 119 -1.67 12.84 -5.55
C CYS A 119 -1.89 13.53 -4.20
N GLY A 120 -1.88 12.74 -3.13
CA GLY A 120 -2.23 13.20 -1.79
C GLY A 120 -1.03 13.22 -0.84
N ARG A 121 -0.87 14.30 -0.06
CA ARG A 121 0.11 14.38 1.01
C ARG A 121 -0.45 13.74 2.28
N VAL A 122 0.05 12.56 2.62
CA VAL A 122 -0.48 11.71 3.69
C VAL A 122 0.52 11.56 4.82
N LEU A 123 0.02 11.58 6.06
CA LEU A 123 0.78 11.23 7.26
C LEU A 123 0.56 9.74 7.56
N ARG A 124 1.67 9.00 7.72
CA ARG A 124 1.66 7.54 7.97
C ARG A 124 2.49 7.18 9.20
N PRO A 125 2.25 6.02 9.82
CA PRO A 125 3.17 5.49 10.82
C PRO A 125 4.52 5.14 10.15
N TYR A 126 5.62 5.44 10.85
CA TYR A 126 6.94 5.00 10.43
C TYR A 126 7.09 3.47 10.53
N LYS A 127 6.45 2.89 11.53
CA LYS A 127 6.49 1.46 11.84
C LYS A 127 5.08 0.93 12.10
N ILE A 128 4.81 -0.27 11.55
CA ILE A 128 3.62 -1.06 11.88
C ILE A 128 4.01 -2.48 12.26
N ASP A 129 3.33 -3.04 13.26
CA ASP A 129 3.32 -4.49 13.49
C ASP A 129 2.06 -5.05 12.83
N LEU A 130 2.23 -6.04 11.97
CA LEU A 130 1.18 -6.63 11.15
C LEU A 130 1.07 -8.12 11.43
N GLU A 131 -0.15 -8.61 11.64
CA GLU A 131 -0.48 -10.04 11.63
C GLU A 131 -1.24 -10.38 10.35
N TYR A 132 -0.94 -11.53 9.75
CA TYR A 132 -1.63 -12.02 8.54
C TYR A 132 -1.46 -13.55 8.41
N TYR A 133 -2.13 -14.14 7.43
CA TYR A 133 -1.97 -15.54 7.07
C TYR A 133 -1.38 -15.67 5.68
N ASP A 134 -0.62 -16.76 5.43
CA ASP A 134 -0.23 -17.20 4.10
C ASP A 134 -1.30 -18.13 3.48
N ILE A 135 -1.08 -18.57 2.25
CA ILE A 135 -2.02 -19.44 1.53
C ILE A 135 -2.10 -20.84 2.15
N GLU A 136 -1.09 -21.28 2.89
CA GLU A 136 -1.07 -22.53 3.63
C GLU A 136 -1.84 -22.42 4.96
N GLY A 137 -2.26 -21.21 5.36
CA GLY A 137 -2.99 -20.94 6.59
C GLY A 137 -2.09 -20.74 7.80
N ASN A 138 -0.78 -20.57 7.60
CA ASN A 138 0.12 -20.23 8.70
C ASN A 138 -0.03 -18.75 9.08
N LYS A 139 -0.08 -18.48 10.37
CA LYS A 139 -0.11 -17.11 10.90
C LYS A 139 1.30 -16.54 10.99
N HIS A 140 1.45 -15.33 10.48
CA HIS A 140 2.67 -14.54 10.56
C HIS A 140 2.45 -13.29 11.39
N SER A 141 3.50 -12.83 12.06
CA SER A 141 3.55 -11.55 12.76
C SER A 141 4.87 -10.89 12.41
N GLU A 142 4.82 -9.75 11.74
CA GLU A 142 6.01 -9.06 11.22
C GLU A 142 5.93 -7.56 11.48
N THR A 143 7.11 -6.95 11.60
CA THR A 143 7.27 -5.50 11.72
C THR A 143 7.75 -4.93 10.40
N PHE A 144 7.06 -3.91 9.91
CA PHE A 144 7.41 -3.17 8.70
C PHE A 144 7.74 -1.73 9.05
N GLU A 145 8.82 -1.20 8.49
CA GLU A 145 9.33 0.13 8.82
C GLU A 145 9.51 1.01 7.57
N GLY A 146 9.57 2.30 7.77
CA GLY A 146 9.88 3.27 6.72
C GLY A 146 8.84 3.27 5.60
N PHE A 147 9.32 3.21 4.36
CA PHE A 147 8.46 3.29 3.19
C PHE A 147 7.54 2.07 3.03
N GLU A 148 7.99 0.90 3.45
CA GLU A 148 7.17 -0.33 3.41
C GLU A 148 5.97 -0.23 4.35
N SER A 149 6.15 0.35 5.56
CA SER A 149 5.04 0.68 6.46
C SER A 149 4.03 1.63 5.79
N THR A 150 4.51 2.63 5.04
CA THR A 150 3.65 3.56 4.29
C THR A 150 2.83 2.85 3.22
N VAL A 151 3.48 2.00 2.42
CA VAL A 151 2.82 1.23 1.35
C VAL A 151 1.76 0.29 1.92
N LEU A 152 2.11 -0.50 2.95
CA LEU A 152 1.16 -1.41 3.59
C LEU A 152 -0.01 -0.67 4.23
N SER A 153 0.25 0.46 4.90
CA SER A 153 -0.83 1.27 5.46
C SER A 153 -1.81 1.78 4.39
N HIS A 154 -1.32 2.09 3.18
CA HIS A 154 -2.14 2.47 2.04
C HIS A 154 -3.03 1.30 1.56
N GLU A 155 -2.47 0.10 1.44
CA GLU A 155 -3.24 -1.08 1.02
C GLU A 155 -4.26 -1.50 2.09
N MET A 156 -3.93 -1.35 3.38
CA MET A 156 -4.86 -1.59 4.47
C MET A 156 -6.06 -0.63 4.43
N ASP A 157 -5.83 0.63 4.09
CA ASP A 157 -6.93 1.59 3.90
C ASP A 157 -7.90 1.12 2.81
N HIS A 158 -7.40 0.59 1.69
CA HIS A 158 -8.25 0.02 0.64
C HIS A 158 -9.15 -1.12 1.14
N LEU A 159 -8.62 -1.97 2.02
CA LEU A 159 -9.42 -3.05 2.63
C LEU A 159 -10.56 -2.52 3.51
N ASP A 160 -10.38 -1.32 4.06
CA ASP A 160 -11.35 -0.66 4.92
C ASP A 160 -12.19 0.40 4.17
N GLY A 161 -12.15 0.39 2.83
CA GLY A 161 -12.91 1.28 1.96
C GLY A 161 -12.45 2.74 1.96
N THR A 162 -11.24 3.01 2.46
CA THR A 162 -10.64 4.34 2.53
C THR A 162 -9.66 4.54 1.37
N LEU A 163 -9.66 5.70 0.75
CA LEU A 163 -8.69 6.09 -0.27
C LEU A 163 -7.72 7.13 0.32
N HIS A 164 -6.47 7.14 -0.17
CA HIS A 164 -5.49 8.10 0.33
C HIS A 164 -5.93 9.57 0.21
N ILE A 165 -6.78 9.89 -0.77
CA ILE A 165 -7.34 11.24 -0.96
C ILE A 165 -8.30 11.67 0.16
N ASP A 166 -8.88 10.72 0.92
CA ASP A 166 -9.80 11.03 2.03
C ASP A 166 -9.07 11.50 3.28
N ILE A 167 -7.85 11.01 3.45
CA ILE A 167 -7.02 11.25 4.64
C ILE A 167 -5.83 12.17 4.36
N ALA A 168 -5.67 12.57 3.09
CA ALA A 168 -4.61 13.49 2.69
C ALA A 168 -4.84 14.89 3.27
N GLU A 169 -3.79 15.52 3.78
CA GLU A 169 -3.84 16.90 4.23
C GLU A 169 -3.85 17.89 3.06
N GLU A 170 -3.46 17.45 1.89
CA GLU A 170 -3.43 18.21 0.64
C GLU A 170 -3.53 17.25 -0.54
N VAL A 171 -4.33 17.58 -1.54
CA VAL A 171 -4.46 16.79 -2.78
C VAL A 171 -4.16 17.68 -3.97
N LEU A 172 -3.31 17.21 -4.87
CA LEU A 172 -2.96 17.84 -6.13
C LEU A 172 -3.33 16.91 -7.29
N MET A 173 -3.76 17.47 -8.40
CA MET A 173 -3.91 16.74 -9.66
C MET A 173 -2.60 16.85 -10.44
N LEU A 174 -1.87 15.76 -10.54
CA LEU A 174 -0.56 15.69 -11.17
C LEU A 174 -0.53 14.51 -12.14
N SER A 175 -0.18 14.75 -13.39
CA SER A 175 0.14 13.70 -14.34
C SER A 175 1.29 12.80 -13.81
N ARG A 176 1.50 11.64 -14.43
CA ARG A 176 2.54 10.70 -14.00
C ARG A 176 3.94 11.35 -13.93
N ASP A 177 4.29 12.18 -14.92
CA ASP A 177 5.61 12.81 -14.97
C ASP A 177 5.72 13.96 -13.96
N GLU A 178 4.67 14.75 -13.79
CA GLU A 178 4.61 15.79 -12.74
C GLU A 178 4.70 15.17 -11.35
N ARG A 179 4.01 14.05 -11.09
CA ARG A 179 4.13 13.32 -9.81
C ARG A 179 5.55 12.86 -9.53
N LYS A 180 6.24 12.34 -10.55
CA LYS A 180 7.64 11.91 -10.40
C LYS A 180 8.53 13.08 -10.01
N ALA A 181 8.44 14.20 -10.72
CA ALA A 181 9.18 15.41 -10.42
C ALA A 181 8.83 15.98 -9.04
N TRP A 182 7.53 15.99 -8.70
CA TRP A 182 7.04 16.46 -7.39
C TRP A 182 7.60 15.63 -6.23
N ARG A 183 7.56 14.31 -6.35
CA ARG A 183 8.10 13.40 -5.34
C ARG A 183 9.62 13.50 -5.19
N GLN A 184 10.35 13.72 -6.29
CA GLN A 184 11.80 13.98 -6.23
C GLN A 184 12.11 15.26 -5.46
N ALA A 185 11.31 16.31 -5.63
CA ALA A 185 11.51 17.58 -4.94
C ALA A 185 11.12 17.55 -3.45
N HIS A 186 10.09 16.78 -3.09
CA HIS A 186 9.55 16.76 -1.71
C HIS A 186 10.04 15.59 -0.87
N GLY A 187 10.39 14.46 -1.49
CA GLY A 187 10.93 13.28 -0.84
C GLY A 187 9.97 12.57 0.12
N TYR A 188 10.49 11.53 0.73
CA TYR A 188 9.89 10.84 1.87
C TYR A 188 10.42 11.46 3.15
N LYS A 189 9.53 11.91 4.03
CA LYS A 189 9.93 12.62 5.25
C LYS A 189 9.66 11.76 6.48
N ILE A 190 10.67 11.57 7.31
CA ILE A 190 10.56 10.95 8.62
C ILE A 190 10.55 12.07 9.66
N TYR A 191 9.45 12.22 10.38
CA TYR A 191 9.35 13.18 11.49
C TYR A 191 9.82 12.56 12.81
N CYS A 192 9.51 11.28 13.01
CA CYS A 192 9.84 10.53 14.21
C CYS A 192 9.72 9.03 13.92
N GLU A 193 10.66 8.22 14.39
CA GLU A 193 10.65 6.77 14.20
C GLU A 193 9.95 6.03 15.35
N VAL A 194 9.80 6.68 16.50
CA VAL A 194 9.23 6.10 17.72
C VAL A 194 8.11 6.99 18.28
N GLY A 195 7.28 6.42 19.13
CA GLY A 195 6.19 7.11 19.79
C GLY A 195 4.83 6.78 19.17
N GLU A 196 3.78 7.05 19.93
CA GLU A 196 2.42 6.72 19.54
C GLU A 196 1.97 7.54 18.34
N TYR A 197 1.65 6.85 17.24
CA TYR A 197 1.33 7.45 15.94
C TYR A 197 0.20 8.48 16.01
N ASP A 198 -0.92 8.13 16.66
CA ASP A 198 -2.10 9.01 16.68
C ASP A 198 -1.83 10.33 17.42
N LEU A 199 -1.05 10.27 18.51
CA LEU A 199 -0.63 11.48 19.25
C LEU A 199 0.33 12.34 18.41
N LEU A 200 1.25 11.72 17.68
CA LEU A 200 2.21 12.41 16.81
C LEU A 200 1.48 13.07 15.64
N LYS A 201 0.55 12.36 15.00
CA LYS A 201 -0.28 12.87 13.91
C LYS A 201 -1.08 14.09 14.34
N GLN A 202 -1.79 14.01 15.47
CA GLN A 202 -2.55 15.14 16.01
C GLN A 202 -1.69 16.39 16.28
N LYS A 203 -0.48 16.19 16.84
CA LYS A 203 0.45 17.30 17.10
C LYS A 203 0.95 17.95 15.79
N GLN A 204 1.22 17.14 14.77
CA GLN A 204 1.70 17.63 13.48
C GLN A 204 0.61 18.42 12.74
N THR A 205 -0.62 17.93 12.73
CA THR A 205 -1.77 18.61 12.12
C THR A 205 -2.05 19.96 12.81
N LYS A 206 -2.01 20.01 14.15
CA LYS A 206 -2.21 21.27 14.91
C LYS A 206 -1.13 22.32 14.60
N LYS A 207 0.13 21.91 14.42
CA LYS A 207 1.23 22.85 14.07
C LYS A 207 1.01 23.53 12.71
N LYS A 208 0.31 22.89 11.78
CA LYS A 208 0.03 23.45 10.43
C LYS A 208 -1.13 24.44 10.46
N VAL A 209 -2.10 24.29 11.34
CA VAL A 209 -3.24 25.21 11.49
C VAL A 209 -2.82 26.55 12.13
N LEU A 210 -1.71 26.58 12.86
CA LEU A 210 -1.19 27.78 13.56
C LEU A 210 -0.15 28.58 12.75
N LYS A 211 0.13 28.19 11.53
CA LYS A 211 1.00 28.90 10.57
C LYS A 211 0.20 29.47 9.41
#